data_4cf9fb4648382454734ee4676df66891
#
_entry.id   4cf9fb4648382454734ee4676df66891
#
_cell.length_a   1.000
_cell.length_b   1.000
_cell.length_c   1.000
_cell.angle_alpha   90.00
_cell.angle_beta   90.00
_cell.angle_gamma   90.00
#
_symmetry.space_group_name_H-M   'P 1'
#
loop_
_entity.id
_entity.type
_entity.pdbx_description
1 polymer ?
#
loop_
_entity_poly.entity_id
_entity_poly.type
_entity_poly.pdbx_seq_one_letter_code
_entity_poly.pdbx_strand_id
1 'polypeptide(L)'
;MKRAFIKLIFFAAMMLPTGAMAQVADSLINVCYKDLEGEDTTAFNLTYPLLYDAYVKENDEMYPVIQMLKKVHDRDQSIRILLSDIYKNMDAKGKYLSIVRQIMKNIDQENVKIVTGIIDEYGWLGKDDIGEEANETLFLCIQHCQDSLLQHKYLPIIKEAVSNGNAEAWHFAFLTDRVRMNGGQPQIYGTQTINVDGKTYLVPLQNPNNVDSLRRGVGLEPLNDYMQGFGESFSVEEYLKAESVIKQRFEQWLHSHGK
;
A
#
# COMPACT_ATOMS: atom_id res chain seq x y z
N MET A 1 11.70 13.68 25.44
CA MET A 1 10.65 14.26 26.27
C MET A 1 9.70 15.17 25.48
N LYS A 2 9.30 14.79 24.24
CA LYS A 2 8.28 15.51 23.40
C LYS A 2 7.18 14.60 22.85
N ARG A 3 7.08 13.35 23.34
CA ARG A 3 6.05 12.38 22.87
C ARG A 3 4.79 12.29 23.75
N ALA A 4 4.63 13.15 24.77
CA ALA A 4 3.58 12.98 25.79
C ALA A 4 2.34 13.88 25.63
N PHE A 5 2.19 14.69 24.59
CA PHE A 5 1.14 15.72 24.58
C PHE A 5 0.20 15.76 23.36
N ILE A 6 0.23 14.76 22.46
CA ILE A 6 -0.74 14.71 21.34
C ILE A 6 -1.62 13.45 21.48
N LYS A 7 -2.31 13.35 22.59
CA LYS A 7 -3.46 12.46 22.77
C LYS A 7 -4.73 13.29 22.60
N LEU A 8 -5.62 12.87 21.76
CA LEU A 8 -7.01 13.33 21.61
C LEU A 8 -7.27 14.36 20.51
N ILE A 9 -7.56 13.93 19.29
CA ILE A 9 -8.66 14.57 18.55
C ILE A 9 -9.22 13.67 17.40
N PHE A 10 -8.44 12.72 16.83
CA PHE A 10 -8.94 11.94 15.68
C PHE A 10 -9.41 10.50 15.97
N PHE A 11 -9.27 9.99 17.18
CA PHE A 11 -9.60 8.62 17.56
C PHE A 11 -11.03 8.41 18.12
N ALA A 12 -11.86 9.42 18.17
CA ALA A 12 -13.18 9.35 18.83
C ALA A 12 -14.22 8.48 18.10
N ALA A 13 -13.97 7.98 16.90
CA ALA A 13 -14.99 7.25 16.12
C ALA A 13 -14.79 5.73 16.02
N MET A 14 -13.68 5.17 16.48
CA MET A 14 -13.43 3.70 16.40
C MET A 14 -12.69 3.11 17.60
N MET A 15 -12.51 3.83 18.68
CA MET A 15 -11.95 3.23 19.90
C MET A 15 -13.06 2.59 20.73
N LEU A 16 -12.95 1.27 20.91
CA LEU A 16 -13.35 0.70 22.19
C LEU A 16 -12.53 1.46 23.25
N PRO A 17 -13.16 1.93 24.36
CA PRO A 17 -12.43 2.66 25.39
C PRO A 17 -11.25 1.82 25.85
N THR A 18 -10.09 2.46 26.12
CA THR A 18 -8.89 1.82 26.66
C THR A 18 -9.19 0.93 27.88
N GLY A 19 -10.27 1.22 28.61
CA GLY A 19 -10.80 0.37 29.67
C GLY A 19 -11.41 -0.97 29.21
N ALA A 20 -11.76 -1.15 27.93
CA ALA A 20 -12.32 -2.42 27.46
C ALA A 20 -11.23 -3.44 27.10
N MET A 21 -10.04 -2.99 26.75
CA MET A 21 -8.89 -3.87 26.44
C MET A 21 -8.22 -4.35 27.75
N ALA A 22 -8.05 -3.47 28.75
CA ALA A 22 -7.64 -3.85 30.11
C ALA A 22 -8.56 -4.92 30.70
N GLN A 23 -9.86 -4.83 30.42
CA GLN A 23 -10.82 -5.86 30.81
C GLN A 23 -10.61 -7.21 30.13
N VAL A 24 -10.01 -7.28 28.94
CA VAL A 24 -9.77 -8.55 28.25
C VAL A 24 -8.60 -9.30 28.87
N ALA A 25 -7.48 -8.65 29.15
CA ALA A 25 -6.34 -9.27 29.80
C ALA A 25 -6.69 -9.70 31.24
N ASP A 26 -7.35 -8.84 32.01
CA ASP A 26 -7.86 -9.18 33.35
C ASP A 26 -8.85 -10.35 33.31
N SER A 27 -9.72 -10.41 32.30
CA SER A 27 -10.65 -11.51 32.11
C SER A 27 -9.93 -12.82 31.81
N LEU A 28 -8.91 -12.80 30.92
CA LEU A 28 -8.10 -13.97 30.60
C LEU A 28 -7.27 -14.45 31.79
N ILE A 29 -6.70 -13.53 32.57
CA ILE A 29 -5.98 -13.86 33.82
C ILE A 29 -6.92 -14.63 34.77
N ASN A 30 -8.13 -14.12 34.96
CA ASN A 30 -9.12 -14.78 35.83
C ASN A 30 -9.54 -16.17 35.31
N VAL A 31 -9.62 -16.35 34.00
CA VAL A 31 -9.89 -17.67 33.38
C VAL A 31 -8.72 -18.62 33.65
N CYS A 32 -7.48 -18.18 33.45
CA CYS A 32 -6.30 -18.98 33.74
C CYS A 32 -6.25 -19.43 35.22
N TYR A 33 -6.60 -18.54 36.17
CA TYR A 33 -6.66 -18.92 37.57
C TYR A 33 -7.74 -19.97 37.84
N LYS A 34 -8.93 -19.87 37.22
CA LYS A 34 -9.98 -20.87 37.36
C LYS A 34 -9.57 -22.24 36.78
N ASP A 35 -8.87 -22.22 35.64
CA ASP A 35 -8.37 -23.47 35.04
C ASP A 35 -7.35 -24.15 35.95
N LEU A 36 -6.47 -23.36 36.61
CA LEU A 36 -5.50 -23.86 37.58
C LEU A 36 -6.19 -24.41 38.88
N GLU A 37 -7.19 -23.68 39.39
CA GLU A 37 -7.95 -24.09 40.56
C GLU A 37 -8.75 -25.39 40.30
N GLY A 38 -9.24 -25.55 39.05
CA GLY A 38 -9.93 -26.75 38.59
C GLY A 38 -9.02 -27.91 38.17
N GLU A 39 -7.68 -27.74 38.25
CA GLU A 39 -6.67 -28.67 37.75
C GLU A 39 -6.86 -29.03 36.26
N ASP A 40 -7.52 -28.16 35.48
CA ASP A 40 -7.76 -28.38 34.06
C ASP A 40 -6.57 -27.87 33.24
N THR A 41 -5.53 -28.70 33.15
CA THR A 41 -4.32 -28.38 32.38
C THR A 41 -4.57 -28.24 30.89
N THR A 42 -5.64 -28.84 30.35
CA THR A 42 -6.00 -28.75 28.94
C THR A 42 -6.58 -27.38 28.65
N ALA A 43 -7.53 -26.90 29.46
CA ALA A 43 -8.10 -25.55 29.35
C ALA A 43 -7.01 -24.48 29.54
N PHE A 44 -6.17 -24.66 30.59
CA PHE A 44 -5.06 -23.74 30.83
C PHE A 44 -4.11 -23.61 29.64
N ASN A 45 -3.71 -24.75 29.02
CA ASN A 45 -2.83 -24.74 27.85
C ASN A 45 -3.44 -24.08 26.61
N LEU A 46 -4.76 -23.95 26.54
CA LEU A 46 -5.45 -23.19 25.47
C LEU A 46 -5.56 -21.71 25.80
N THR A 47 -5.67 -21.37 27.08
CA THR A 47 -6.00 -19.99 27.51
C THR A 47 -4.75 -19.15 27.76
N TYR A 48 -3.72 -19.70 28.47
CA TYR A 48 -2.58 -18.87 28.87
C TYR A 48 -1.77 -18.27 27.72
N PRO A 49 -1.63 -18.90 26.53
CA PRO A 49 -0.91 -18.26 25.42
C PRO A 49 -1.58 -16.99 24.91
N LEU A 50 -2.91 -16.87 25.12
CA LEU A 50 -3.67 -15.69 24.72
C LEU A 50 -3.36 -14.46 25.57
N LEU A 51 -2.82 -14.67 26.81
CA LEU A 51 -2.43 -13.58 27.68
C LEU A 51 -1.32 -12.71 27.11
N TYR A 52 -0.33 -13.34 26.46
CA TYR A 52 0.77 -12.59 25.86
C TYR A 52 0.26 -11.67 24.76
N ASP A 53 -0.59 -12.19 23.87
CA ASP A 53 -1.17 -11.41 22.79
C ASP A 53 -2.04 -10.25 23.30
N ALA A 54 -2.88 -10.50 24.32
CA ALA A 54 -3.68 -9.47 24.98
C ALA A 54 -2.80 -8.41 25.65
N TYR A 55 -1.75 -8.83 26.35
CA TYR A 55 -0.81 -7.93 27.05
C TYR A 55 -0.04 -7.04 26.07
N VAL A 56 0.46 -7.60 24.95
CA VAL A 56 1.15 -6.83 23.91
C VAL A 56 0.22 -5.80 23.30
N LYS A 57 -1.03 -6.19 22.98
CA LYS A 57 -2.04 -5.28 22.43
C LYS A 57 -2.37 -4.11 23.35
N GLU A 58 -2.34 -4.31 24.66
CA GLU A 58 -2.59 -3.23 25.64
C GLU A 58 -1.43 -2.26 25.80
N ASN A 59 -0.21 -2.75 25.67
CA ASN A 59 1.01 -1.98 25.99
C ASN A 59 1.71 -1.43 24.74
N ASP A 60 1.30 -1.83 23.55
CA ASP A 60 1.84 -1.30 22.30
C ASP A 60 1.06 -0.05 21.86
N GLU A 61 1.70 1.12 21.98
CA GLU A 61 1.11 2.40 21.55
C GLU A 61 0.76 2.43 20.07
N MET A 62 1.44 1.62 19.23
CA MET A 62 1.19 1.53 17.79
C MET A 62 0.13 0.49 17.42
N TYR A 63 -0.28 -0.38 18.34
CA TYR A 63 -1.26 -1.43 18.05
C TYR A 63 -2.54 -0.90 17.37
N PRO A 64 -3.19 0.19 17.83
CA PRO A 64 -4.38 0.73 17.17
C PRO A 64 -4.08 1.20 15.73
N VAL A 65 -2.91 1.79 15.50
CA VAL A 65 -2.45 2.23 14.16
C VAL A 65 -2.23 1.02 13.26
N ILE A 66 -1.55 -0.02 13.76
CA ILE A 66 -1.31 -1.28 13.03
C ILE A 66 -2.64 -1.93 12.64
N GLN A 67 -3.60 -2.05 13.56
CA GLN A 67 -4.92 -2.64 13.28
C GLN A 67 -5.72 -1.82 12.26
N MET A 68 -5.59 -0.50 12.29
CA MET A 68 -6.21 0.38 11.30
C MET A 68 -5.58 0.18 9.92
N LEU A 69 -4.25 0.17 9.84
CA LEU A 69 -3.52 -0.05 8.60
C LEU A 69 -3.80 -1.43 8.01
N LYS A 70 -3.92 -2.47 8.84
CA LYS A 70 -4.33 -3.80 8.38
C LYS A 70 -5.71 -3.77 7.71
N LYS A 71 -6.70 -3.12 8.30
CA LYS A 71 -8.03 -2.96 7.67
C LYS A 71 -7.97 -2.17 6.36
N VAL A 72 -7.14 -1.15 6.31
CA VAL A 72 -6.87 -0.37 5.10
C VAL A 72 -6.24 -1.24 4.02
N HIS A 73 -5.23 -2.05 4.38
CA HIS A 73 -4.58 -3.00 3.49
C HIS A 73 -5.58 -4.02 2.92
N ASP A 74 -6.34 -4.68 3.79
CA ASP A 74 -7.32 -5.68 3.38
C ASP A 74 -8.35 -5.11 2.39
N ARG A 75 -8.84 -3.90 2.63
CA ARG A 75 -9.78 -3.20 1.71
C ARG A 75 -9.13 -2.84 0.39
N ASP A 76 -7.90 -2.31 0.42
CA ASP A 76 -7.15 -1.91 -0.76
C ASP A 76 -6.86 -3.10 -1.67
N GLN A 77 -6.38 -4.19 -1.11
CA GLN A 77 -5.97 -5.38 -1.87
C GLN A 77 -7.18 -6.20 -2.35
N SER A 78 -8.22 -6.36 -1.51
CA SER A 78 -9.39 -7.17 -1.87
C SER A 78 -10.11 -6.63 -3.10
N ILE A 79 -10.28 -5.31 -3.21
CA ILE A 79 -10.97 -4.73 -4.37
C ILE A 79 -10.14 -4.88 -5.66
N ARG A 80 -8.80 -4.89 -5.57
CA ARG A 80 -7.88 -5.11 -6.70
C ARG A 80 -7.85 -6.56 -7.15
N ILE A 81 -7.92 -7.51 -6.21
CA ILE A 81 -8.09 -8.93 -6.52
C ILE A 81 -9.38 -9.15 -7.31
N LEU A 82 -10.51 -8.57 -6.84
CA LEU A 82 -11.79 -8.65 -7.53
C LEU A 82 -11.72 -8.04 -8.93
N LEU A 83 -11.08 -6.87 -9.07
CA LEU A 83 -10.90 -6.23 -10.36
C LEU A 83 -10.06 -7.09 -11.32
N SER A 84 -8.99 -7.70 -10.82
CA SER A 84 -8.14 -8.63 -11.60
C SER A 84 -8.94 -9.85 -12.08
N ASP A 85 -9.81 -10.43 -11.24
CA ASP A 85 -10.68 -11.54 -11.63
C ASP A 85 -11.69 -11.12 -12.72
N ILE A 86 -12.24 -9.90 -12.63
CA ILE A 86 -13.12 -9.36 -13.68
C ILE A 86 -12.39 -9.24 -15.01
N TYR A 87 -11.13 -8.75 -15.02
CA TYR A 87 -10.34 -8.65 -16.25
C TYR A 87 -10.02 -10.02 -16.87
N LYS A 88 -9.70 -11.02 -16.05
CA LYS A 88 -9.45 -12.39 -16.52
C LYS A 88 -10.69 -13.06 -17.10
N ASN A 89 -11.88 -12.64 -16.65
CA ASN A 89 -13.18 -13.22 -17.04
C ASN A 89 -14.08 -12.18 -17.72
N MET A 90 -13.53 -11.32 -18.59
CA MET A 90 -14.19 -10.12 -19.10
C MET A 90 -15.53 -10.42 -19.81
N ASP A 91 -15.60 -11.50 -20.60
CA ASP A 91 -16.81 -11.89 -21.33
C ASP A 91 -17.98 -12.21 -20.39
N ALA A 92 -17.70 -12.83 -19.22
CA ALA A 92 -18.72 -13.22 -18.26
C ALA A 92 -19.01 -12.13 -17.22
N LYS A 93 -17.97 -11.36 -16.80
CA LYS A 93 -18.02 -10.47 -15.65
C LYS A 93 -17.81 -8.99 -15.98
N GLY A 94 -17.53 -8.65 -17.24
CA GLY A 94 -17.24 -7.28 -17.68
C GLY A 94 -18.33 -6.26 -17.33
N LYS A 95 -19.59 -6.71 -17.20
CA LYS A 95 -20.73 -5.88 -16.75
C LYS A 95 -20.54 -5.25 -15.36
N TYR A 96 -19.68 -5.83 -14.52
CA TYR A 96 -19.42 -5.33 -13.18
C TYR A 96 -18.26 -4.32 -13.15
N LEU A 97 -17.52 -4.17 -14.23
CA LEU A 97 -16.26 -3.41 -14.29
C LEU A 97 -16.44 -1.95 -13.84
N SER A 98 -17.47 -1.27 -14.33
CA SER A 98 -17.72 0.13 -14.00
C SER A 98 -18.07 0.31 -12.51
N ILE A 99 -18.86 -0.61 -11.96
CA ILE A 99 -19.28 -0.59 -10.55
C ILE A 99 -18.06 -0.81 -9.65
N VAL A 100 -17.25 -1.85 -9.94
CA VAL A 100 -16.09 -2.19 -9.12
C VAL A 100 -15.03 -1.09 -9.18
N ARG A 101 -14.80 -0.48 -10.35
CA ARG A 101 -13.92 0.70 -10.48
C ARG A 101 -14.39 1.89 -9.66
N GLN A 102 -15.71 2.15 -9.61
CA GLN A 102 -16.25 3.24 -8.79
C GLN A 102 -16.09 2.94 -7.29
N ILE A 103 -16.34 1.70 -6.87
CA ILE A 103 -16.12 1.27 -5.47
C ILE A 103 -14.65 1.40 -5.11
N MET A 104 -13.73 0.93 -5.96
CA MET A 104 -12.28 1.05 -5.77
C MET A 104 -11.87 2.51 -5.60
N LYS A 105 -12.35 3.40 -6.46
CA LYS A 105 -12.08 4.84 -6.36
C LYS A 105 -12.50 5.42 -5.00
N ASN A 106 -13.67 5.04 -4.50
CA ASN A 106 -14.16 5.49 -3.20
C ASN A 106 -13.28 4.94 -2.06
N ILE A 107 -12.91 3.65 -2.12
CA ILE A 107 -12.00 3.02 -1.17
C ILE A 107 -10.64 3.74 -1.16
N ASP A 108 -10.05 4.01 -2.32
CA ASP A 108 -8.77 4.71 -2.45
C ASP A 108 -8.84 6.12 -1.81
N GLN A 109 -9.96 6.84 -2.00
CA GLN A 109 -10.18 8.16 -1.40
C GLN A 109 -10.32 8.13 0.13
N GLU A 110 -10.94 7.09 0.68
CA GLU A 110 -11.05 6.91 2.13
C GLU A 110 -9.71 6.47 2.72
N ASN A 111 -9.07 5.48 2.12
CA ASN A 111 -7.80 4.93 2.58
C ASN A 111 -6.70 5.99 2.62
N VAL A 112 -6.57 6.81 1.57
CA VAL A 112 -5.54 7.84 1.54
C VAL A 112 -5.73 8.90 2.64
N LYS A 113 -6.97 9.22 3.02
CA LYS A 113 -7.23 10.15 4.15
C LYS A 113 -6.73 9.57 5.47
N ILE A 114 -6.97 8.28 5.71
CA ILE A 114 -6.49 7.59 6.92
C ILE A 114 -4.96 7.60 6.95
N VAL A 115 -4.34 7.15 5.87
CA VAL A 115 -2.88 7.02 5.77
C VAL A 115 -2.19 8.38 5.86
N THR A 116 -2.69 9.39 5.17
CA THR A 116 -2.11 10.75 5.25
C THR A 116 -2.26 11.35 6.63
N GLY A 117 -3.37 11.08 7.33
CA GLY A 117 -3.55 11.48 8.73
C GLY A 117 -2.50 10.84 9.64
N ILE A 118 -2.21 9.56 9.48
CA ILE A 118 -1.17 8.84 10.23
C ILE A 118 0.22 9.45 9.93
N ILE A 119 0.56 9.65 8.65
CA ILE A 119 1.87 10.19 8.27
C ILE A 119 2.03 11.65 8.73
N ASP A 120 1.00 12.46 8.65
CA ASP A 120 1.04 13.86 9.09
C ASP A 120 1.18 13.98 10.63
N GLU A 121 0.69 12.97 11.38
CA GLU A 121 0.76 12.93 12.87
C GLU A 121 2.07 12.32 13.38
N TYR A 122 2.49 11.18 12.82
CA TYR A 122 3.61 10.39 13.34
C TYR A 122 4.87 10.48 12.49
N GLY A 123 4.81 11.08 11.32
CA GLY A 123 5.82 10.92 10.27
C GLY A 123 5.68 9.56 9.57
N TRP A 124 6.66 9.22 8.73
CA TRP A 124 6.70 7.90 8.09
C TRP A 124 7.13 6.85 9.10
N LEU A 125 6.22 6.00 9.53
CA LEU A 125 6.49 4.90 10.43
C LEU A 125 7.22 3.78 9.71
N GLY A 126 8.36 3.33 10.25
CA GLY A 126 9.18 2.26 9.69
C GLY A 126 8.62 0.87 9.96
N LYS A 127 9.16 -0.13 9.25
CA LYS A 127 8.76 -1.53 9.46
C LYS A 127 9.07 -2.04 10.87
N ASP A 128 10.05 -1.48 11.53
CA ASP A 128 10.39 -1.84 12.91
C ASP A 128 9.38 -1.27 13.91
N ASP A 129 8.65 -0.19 13.54
CA ASP A 129 7.62 0.43 14.36
C ASP A 129 6.25 -0.25 14.20
N ILE A 130 5.87 -0.62 12.97
CA ILE A 130 4.51 -1.05 12.63
C ILE A 130 4.41 -2.37 11.84
N GLY A 131 5.53 -3.01 11.55
CA GLY A 131 5.61 -4.21 10.70
C GLY A 131 5.63 -3.90 9.20
N GLU A 132 6.04 -4.89 8.41
CA GLU A 132 6.23 -4.74 6.95
C GLU A 132 4.92 -4.42 6.22
N GLU A 133 3.85 -5.17 6.47
CA GLU A 133 2.54 -4.99 5.81
C GLU A 133 1.95 -3.60 6.07
N ALA A 134 2.02 -3.11 7.31
CA ALA A 134 1.51 -1.79 7.65
C ALA A 134 2.36 -0.67 7.04
N ASN A 135 3.70 -0.84 6.99
CA ASN A 135 4.61 0.08 6.32
C ASN A 135 4.35 0.13 4.81
N GLU A 136 4.18 -1.01 4.15
CA GLU A 136 3.83 -1.08 2.73
C GLU A 136 2.46 -0.42 2.47
N THR A 137 1.49 -0.57 3.39
CA THR A 137 0.16 0.03 3.28
C THR A 137 0.23 1.56 3.20
N LEU A 138 1.14 2.20 3.94
CA LEU A 138 1.37 3.65 3.83
C LEU A 138 1.72 4.06 2.39
N PHE A 139 2.62 3.30 1.77
CA PHE A 139 3.01 3.53 0.37
C PHE A 139 1.86 3.25 -0.61
N LEU A 140 1.22 2.07 -0.50
CA LEU A 140 0.18 1.63 -1.44
C LEU A 140 -0.96 2.66 -1.55
N CYS A 141 -1.43 3.20 -0.43
CA CYS A 141 -2.54 4.16 -0.44
C CYS A 141 -2.17 5.49 -1.12
N ILE A 142 -0.92 5.96 -0.98
CA ILE A 142 -0.43 7.15 -1.68
C ILE A 142 -0.24 6.84 -3.17
N GLN A 143 0.31 5.67 -3.51
CA GLN A 143 0.51 5.20 -4.88
C GLN A 143 -0.81 5.06 -5.65
N HIS A 144 -1.86 4.59 -4.97
CA HIS A 144 -3.17 4.32 -5.57
C HIS A 144 -4.10 5.52 -5.58
N CYS A 145 -3.85 6.56 -4.79
CA CYS A 145 -4.70 7.75 -4.80
C CYS A 145 -4.65 8.44 -6.17
N GLN A 146 -5.79 9.03 -6.56
CA GLN A 146 -5.90 9.73 -7.84
C GLN A 146 -5.50 11.20 -7.75
N ASP A 147 -5.16 11.67 -6.56
CA ASP A 147 -4.75 13.06 -6.31
C ASP A 147 -3.25 13.22 -6.52
N SER A 148 -2.87 13.82 -7.66
CA SER A 148 -1.48 14.07 -8.00
C SER A 148 -0.80 15.06 -7.06
N LEU A 149 -1.54 15.98 -6.42
CA LEU A 149 -0.99 16.93 -5.45
C LEU A 149 -0.57 16.21 -4.19
N LEU A 150 -1.37 15.25 -3.71
CA LEU A 150 -1.01 14.38 -2.60
C LEU A 150 0.25 13.57 -2.92
N GLN A 151 0.32 12.95 -4.09
CA GLN A 151 1.49 12.20 -4.52
C GLN A 151 2.76 13.07 -4.54
N HIS A 152 2.68 14.31 -5.04
CA HIS A 152 3.79 15.25 -4.97
C HIS A 152 4.17 15.65 -3.55
N LYS A 153 3.19 15.86 -2.65
CA LYS A 153 3.42 16.19 -1.24
C LYS A 153 4.21 15.09 -0.53
N TYR A 154 3.83 13.81 -0.74
CA TYR A 154 4.41 12.68 -0.02
C TYR A 154 5.68 12.09 -0.66
N LEU A 155 5.97 12.39 -1.92
CA LEU A 155 7.19 11.91 -2.59
C LEU A 155 8.50 12.25 -1.85
N PRO A 156 8.75 13.51 -1.40
CA PRO A 156 9.94 13.82 -0.61
C PRO A 156 9.95 13.11 0.75
N ILE A 157 8.79 12.88 1.37
CA ILE A 157 8.67 12.17 2.65
C ILE A 157 9.07 10.70 2.50
N ILE A 158 8.59 10.02 1.45
CA ILE A 158 9.02 8.64 1.12
C ILE A 158 10.52 8.60 0.83
N LYS A 159 11.05 9.57 0.10
CA LYS A 159 12.50 9.65 -0.19
C LYS A 159 13.32 9.71 1.10
N GLU A 160 12.91 10.53 2.05
CA GLU A 160 13.55 10.65 3.35
C GLU A 160 13.41 9.35 4.15
N ALA A 161 12.22 8.73 4.15
CA ALA A 161 11.97 7.45 4.81
C ALA A 161 12.89 6.34 4.26
N VAL A 162 13.09 6.26 2.93
CA VAL A 162 14.04 5.34 2.31
C VAL A 162 15.47 5.63 2.77
N SER A 163 15.88 6.89 2.82
CA SER A 163 17.23 7.26 3.27
C SER A 163 17.49 6.89 4.72
N ASN A 164 16.44 6.85 5.54
CA ASN A 164 16.51 6.49 6.95
C ASN A 164 16.28 4.98 7.22
N GLY A 165 16.07 4.16 6.17
CA GLY A 165 15.76 2.73 6.31
C GLY A 165 14.31 2.43 6.74
N ASN A 166 13.43 3.43 6.78
CA ASN A 166 12.03 3.32 7.21
C ASN A 166 11.06 2.97 6.06
N ALA A 167 11.52 2.95 4.82
CA ALA A 167 10.74 2.52 3.66
C ALA A 167 11.65 1.79 2.66
N GLU A 168 11.07 0.92 1.86
CA GLU A 168 11.80 0.21 0.81
C GLU A 168 12.08 1.15 -0.38
N ALA A 169 13.26 0.98 -1.01
CA ALA A 169 13.69 1.85 -2.10
C ALA A 169 12.77 1.77 -3.33
N TRP A 170 12.14 0.61 -3.55
CA TRP A 170 11.17 0.43 -4.63
C TRP A 170 9.87 1.23 -4.42
N HIS A 171 9.46 1.53 -3.17
CA HIS A 171 8.33 2.43 -2.88
C HIS A 171 8.57 3.81 -3.51
N PHE A 172 9.76 4.35 -3.28
CA PHE A 172 10.15 5.64 -3.88
C PHE A 172 10.21 5.58 -5.41
N ALA A 173 10.71 4.47 -5.98
CA ALA A 173 10.78 4.29 -7.42
C ALA A 173 9.39 4.28 -8.08
N PHE A 174 8.46 3.51 -7.53
CA PHE A 174 7.08 3.45 -8.02
C PHE A 174 6.36 4.79 -7.93
N LEU A 175 6.47 5.48 -6.79
CA LEU A 175 5.82 6.79 -6.63
C LEU A 175 6.47 7.85 -7.51
N THR A 176 7.80 7.81 -7.69
CA THR A 176 8.50 8.70 -8.62
C THR A 176 7.95 8.57 -10.03
N ASP A 177 7.84 7.34 -10.53
CA ASP A 177 7.34 7.11 -11.88
C ASP A 177 5.85 7.48 -11.99
N ARG A 178 5.04 7.26 -10.95
CA ARG A 178 3.63 7.68 -10.90
C ARG A 178 3.47 9.19 -10.99
N VAL A 179 4.25 9.93 -10.22
CA VAL A 179 4.25 11.41 -10.24
C VAL A 179 4.66 11.91 -11.61
N ARG A 180 5.71 11.35 -12.19
CA ARG A 180 6.19 11.72 -13.54
C ARG A 180 5.14 11.41 -14.61
N MET A 181 4.55 10.21 -14.59
CA MET A 181 3.48 9.83 -15.50
C MET A 181 2.29 10.79 -15.41
N ASN A 182 1.86 11.14 -14.21
CA ASN A 182 0.75 12.07 -14.00
C ASN A 182 1.08 13.49 -14.48
N GLY A 183 2.35 13.87 -14.47
CA GLY A 183 2.86 15.14 -15.03
C GLY A 183 3.23 15.07 -16.52
N GLY A 184 2.85 14.01 -17.25
CA GLY A 184 3.16 13.85 -18.67
C GLY A 184 4.65 13.61 -18.98
N GLN A 185 5.45 13.24 -17.99
CA GLN A 185 6.88 13.03 -18.13
C GLN A 185 7.24 11.55 -18.31
N PRO A 186 8.33 11.23 -19.04
CA PRO A 186 8.85 9.87 -19.10
C PRO A 186 9.25 9.37 -17.72
N GLN A 187 8.97 8.10 -17.44
CA GLN A 187 9.34 7.43 -16.19
C GLN A 187 10.83 7.06 -16.15
N ILE A 188 11.34 6.80 -14.94
CA ILE A 188 12.76 6.50 -14.69
C ILE A 188 12.98 4.98 -14.60
N TYR A 189 12.13 4.30 -13.84
CA TYR A 189 12.31 2.89 -13.44
C TYR A 189 11.44 1.91 -14.24
N GLY A 190 10.53 2.38 -15.08
CA GLY A 190 9.65 1.51 -15.86
C GLY A 190 8.59 0.78 -15.03
N THR A 191 8.05 1.43 -13.99
CA THR A 191 7.08 0.81 -13.08
C THR A 191 5.62 1.05 -13.48
N GLN A 192 5.38 1.95 -14.45
CA GLN A 192 4.03 2.35 -14.84
C GLN A 192 3.68 1.89 -16.24
N THR A 193 2.48 1.37 -16.38
CA THR A 193 1.86 0.99 -17.65
C THR A 193 0.54 1.72 -17.82
N ILE A 194 0.08 1.85 -19.07
CA ILE A 194 -1.22 2.38 -19.43
C ILE A 194 -1.95 1.37 -20.30
N ASN A 195 -3.28 1.36 -20.24
CA ASN A 195 -4.10 0.59 -21.18
C ASN A 195 -4.78 1.55 -22.18
N VAL A 196 -4.56 1.29 -23.45
CA VAL A 196 -5.19 2.03 -24.56
C VAL A 196 -5.76 1.00 -25.52
N ASP A 197 -7.05 1.08 -25.79
CA ASP A 197 -7.78 0.16 -26.69
C ASP A 197 -7.61 -1.32 -26.33
N GLY A 198 -7.54 -1.64 -25.02
CA GLY A 198 -7.40 -3.01 -24.53
C GLY A 198 -5.98 -3.57 -24.56
N LYS A 199 -5.02 -2.81 -25.04
CA LYS A 199 -3.59 -3.18 -25.06
C LYS A 199 -2.81 -2.43 -23.97
N THR A 200 -1.91 -3.14 -23.29
CA THR A 200 -0.99 -2.55 -22.29
C THR A 200 0.22 -1.96 -23.00
N TYR A 201 0.56 -0.74 -22.63
CA TYR A 201 1.77 -0.04 -23.08
C TYR A 201 2.58 0.42 -21.86
N LEU A 202 3.89 0.27 -21.96
CA LEU A 202 4.80 0.89 -21.00
C LEU A 202 4.73 2.41 -21.16
N VAL A 203 4.66 3.17 -20.06
CA VAL A 203 4.83 4.63 -20.10
C VAL A 203 6.23 4.96 -20.65
N PRO A 204 6.43 6.03 -21.46
CA PRO A 204 7.74 6.33 -22.04
C PRO A 204 8.86 6.35 -21.00
N LEU A 205 10.00 5.74 -21.32
CA LEU A 205 11.19 5.70 -20.48
C LEU A 205 12.08 6.92 -20.73
N GLN A 206 12.66 7.47 -19.66
CA GLN A 206 13.65 8.55 -19.77
C GLN A 206 14.99 8.02 -20.33
N ASN A 207 15.40 6.85 -19.91
CA ASN A 207 16.67 6.23 -20.34
C ASN A 207 16.51 4.71 -20.49
N PRO A 208 15.99 4.21 -21.63
CA PRO A 208 15.74 2.80 -21.84
C PRO A 208 17.00 1.94 -21.75
N ASN A 209 18.17 2.47 -22.14
CA ASN A 209 19.43 1.73 -22.11
C ASN A 209 19.94 1.44 -20.69
N ASN A 210 19.50 2.20 -19.69
CA ASN A 210 19.98 2.07 -18.32
C ASN A 210 18.88 1.63 -17.32
N VAL A 211 17.69 1.31 -17.82
CA VAL A 211 16.53 1.04 -16.95
C VAL A 211 16.77 -0.12 -15.98
N ASP A 212 17.37 -1.22 -16.42
CA ASP A 212 17.62 -2.38 -15.56
C ASP A 212 18.68 -2.12 -14.49
N SER A 213 19.66 -1.24 -14.80
CA SER A 213 20.62 -0.81 -13.79
C SER A 213 19.96 0.06 -12.71
N LEU A 214 19.06 0.97 -13.11
CA LEU A 214 18.28 1.80 -12.20
C LEU A 214 17.35 0.96 -11.34
N ARG A 215 16.65 -0.02 -11.93
CA ARG A 215 15.77 -0.97 -11.25
C ARG A 215 16.52 -1.78 -10.18
N ARG A 216 17.66 -2.35 -10.55
CA ARG A 216 18.53 -3.09 -9.61
C ARG A 216 18.94 -2.22 -8.42
N GLY A 217 19.26 -0.94 -8.66
CA GLY A 217 19.65 0.01 -7.61
C GLY A 217 18.58 0.28 -6.55
N VAL A 218 17.31 -0.07 -6.84
CA VAL A 218 16.18 0.08 -5.93
C VAL A 218 15.50 -1.26 -5.58
N GLY A 219 16.18 -2.39 -5.84
CA GLY A 219 15.68 -3.72 -5.49
C GLY A 219 14.59 -4.28 -6.39
N LEU A 220 14.42 -3.74 -7.61
CA LEU A 220 13.44 -4.23 -8.58
C LEU A 220 14.07 -5.25 -9.54
N GLU A 221 13.27 -6.26 -9.95
CA GLU A 221 13.62 -7.20 -11.01
C GLU A 221 13.83 -6.51 -12.36
N PRO A 222 14.51 -7.15 -13.33
CA PRO A 222 14.65 -6.63 -14.70
C PRO A 222 13.31 -6.25 -15.32
N LEU A 223 13.30 -5.22 -16.17
CA LEU A 223 12.05 -4.71 -16.74
C LEU A 223 11.32 -5.75 -17.59
N ASN A 224 12.05 -6.62 -18.29
CA ASN A 224 11.43 -7.70 -19.04
C ASN A 224 10.63 -8.66 -18.14
N ASP A 225 11.17 -9.03 -16.97
CA ASP A 225 10.51 -9.94 -16.02
C ASP A 225 9.25 -9.29 -15.45
N TYR A 226 9.31 -8.01 -15.13
CA TYR A 226 8.15 -7.22 -14.72
C TYR A 226 7.05 -7.17 -15.79
N MET A 227 7.42 -6.94 -17.07
CA MET A 227 6.48 -6.88 -18.18
C MET A 227 5.81 -8.22 -18.50
N GLN A 228 6.47 -9.34 -18.25
CA GLN A 228 5.87 -10.67 -18.39
C GLN A 228 4.64 -10.86 -17.47
N GLY A 229 4.59 -10.20 -16.33
CA GLY A 229 3.42 -10.17 -15.45
C GLY A 229 2.16 -9.58 -16.10
N PHE A 230 2.33 -8.77 -17.16
CA PHE A 230 1.24 -8.21 -17.98
C PHE A 230 1.02 -8.97 -19.30
N GLY A 231 1.74 -10.07 -19.53
CA GLY A 231 1.70 -10.82 -20.79
C GLY A 231 2.45 -10.11 -21.94
N GLU A 232 3.30 -9.13 -21.61
CA GLU A 232 4.11 -8.37 -22.56
C GLU A 232 5.60 -8.70 -22.36
N SER A 233 6.43 -8.35 -23.35
CA SER A 233 7.89 -8.48 -23.26
C SER A 233 8.55 -7.11 -23.39
N PHE A 234 9.77 -7.00 -22.89
CA PHE A 234 10.58 -5.81 -23.06
C PHE A 234 12.00 -6.16 -23.53
N SER A 235 12.42 -5.49 -24.59
CA SER A 235 13.84 -5.35 -24.93
C SER A 235 14.11 -3.91 -25.34
N VAL A 236 15.31 -3.42 -25.08
CA VAL A 236 15.70 -2.04 -25.43
C VAL A 236 15.60 -1.82 -26.94
N GLU A 237 16.01 -2.79 -27.74
CA GLU A 237 15.98 -2.67 -29.19
C GLU A 237 14.53 -2.53 -29.72
N GLU A 238 13.62 -3.38 -29.26
CA GLU A 238 12.20 -3.31 -29.66
C GLU A 238 11.53 -2.04 -29.14
N TYR A 239 11.84 -1.65 -27.91
CA TYR A 239 11.34 -0.41 -27.33
C TYR A 239 11.73 0.80 -28.18
N LEU A 240 13.01 0.92 -28.58
CA LEU A 240 13.49 2.04 -29.41
C LEU A 240 12.83 2.07 -30.80
N LYS A 241 12.54 0.91 -31.38
CA LYS A 241 11.77 0.84 -32.64
C LYS A 241 10.33 1.30 -32.48
N ALA A 242 9.72 1.06 -31.32
CA ALA A 242 8.33 1.36 -31.01
C ALA A 242 8.16 2.73 -30.30
N GLU A 243 9.24 3.42 -29.95
CA GLU A 243 9.22 4.60 -29.05
C GLU A 243 8.23 5.69 -29.49
N SER A 244 8.16 5.99 -30.81
CA SER A 244 7.21 6.98 -31.34
C SER A 244 5.75 6.59 -31.12
N VAL A 245 5.44 5.31 -31.31
CA VAL A 245 4.09 4.75 -31.05
C VAL A 245 3.77 4.81 -29.55
N ILE A 246 4.71 4.41 -28.70
CA ILE A 246 4.55 4.45 -27.23
C ILE A 246 4.25 5.88 -26.77
N LYS A 247 5.02 6.87 -27.24
CA LYS A 247 4.79 8.30 -26.94
C LYS A 247 3.40 8.76 -27.39
N GLN A 248 3.00 8.41 -28.62
CA GLN A 248 1.68 8.78 -29.13
C GLN A 248 0.55 8.17 -28.30
N ARG A 249 0.68 6.89 -27.87
CA ARG A 249 -0.30 6.23 -27.01
C ARG A 249 -0.36 6.86 -25.63
N PHE A 250 0.76 7.27 -25.10
CA PHE A 250 0.82 7.98 -23.83
C PHE A 250 0.14 9.36 -23.90
N GLU A 251 0.36 10.12 -24.96
CA GLU A 251 -0.33 11.41 -25.20
C GLU A 251 -1.86 11.21 -25.31
N GLN A 252 -2.31 10.19 -26.03
CA GLN A 252 -3.74 9.84 -26.11
C GLN A 252 -4.31 9.53 -24.73
N TRP A 253 -3.58 8.76 -23.92
CA TRP A 253 -3.98 8.41 -22.58
C TRP A 253 -4.06 9.68 -21.68
N LEU A 254 -3.10 10.59 -21.73
CA LEU A 254 -3.12 11.85 -20.98
C LEU A 254 -4.36 12.68 -21.33
N HIS A 255 -4.65 12.86 -22.61
CA HIS A 255 -5.84 13.60 -23.05
C HIS A 255 -7.14 12.96 -22.53
N SER A 256 -7.25 11.63 -22.58
CA SER A 256 -8.46 10.91 -22.13
C SER A 256 -8.66 10.96 -20.62
N HIS A 257 -7.63 11.26 -19.84
CA HIS A 257 -7.66 11.36 -18.39
C HIS A 257 -7.61 12.80 -17.86
N GLY A 258 -7.71 13.80 -18.76
CA GLY A 258 -7.72 15.22 -18.39
C GLY A 258 -6.40 15.71 -17.80
N LYS A 259 -5.28 15.13 -18.24
CA LYS A 259 -3.93 15.43 -17.76
C LYS A 259 -3.09 16.12 -18.83
#